data_c6adc8a9deb83ec3019f84043e923040
#
_entry.id   c6adc8a9deb83ec3019f84043e923040
#
_cell.length_a   1.000
_cell.length_b   1.000
_cell.length_c   1.000
_cell.angle_alpha   90.00
_cell.angle_beta   90.00
_cell.angle_gamma   90.00
#
_symmetry.space_group_name_H-M   'P 1'
#
loop_
_entity.id
_entity.type
_entity.pdbx_description
1 polymer ?
#
loop_
_entity_poly.entity_id
_entity_poly.type
_entity_poly.pdbx_seq_one_letter_code
_entity_poly.pdbx_strand_id
1 'polypeptide(L)'
;MILAGFALFIIFLLVIGMPVAFTLTIAGILGIIQFIDMSTLSQVPVIAYKTLDSYVLTSVPLYILMSQIMLTGKVGSGLFELGSKWMGHLPGGLGIATIFACAIFAAISGSSVATAVTIGAMAIPEMLKRGYDRKLVVGSVAAGGTLGILIPPSIPMILSGTITDESVGKLFMSGVVPGALLTLAFVAYIVIASWNKPREEKASTEEKMKALRDNIWGLLLPVIIIGGIYTGVFTPTEAAAVGTIYALVITFFIYRSLSVSDMPGILRSTIKTSCMIFAIMVGAMLFGYILTVLQVPQALMSLVTEGHMNRWVILIGINIVLLILGCVLETVSIILITLPMLYPIIKALGFDPIWFNVVLLINMELALITPPVGMNLFVIKGISEDSSIQDIIAGSAPFAFIMVLEIALLCFFPGIATWLPSVLK
;
A
#
# COMPACT_ATOMS: atom_id res chain seq x y z
N MET A 1 -32.09 14.09 1.74
CA MET A 1 -31.57 15.44 1.44
C MET A 1 -30.42 15.87 2.36
N ILE A 2 -30.57 15.81 3.67
CA ILE A 2 -29.57 16.31 4.65
C ILE A 2 -28.26 15.54 4.56
N LEU A 3 -28.28 14.21 4.50
CA LEU A 3 -27.09 13.36 4.31
C LEU A 3 -26.35 13.66 3.00
N ALA A 4 -27.08 13.91 1.92
CA ALA A 4 -26.48 14.29 0.64
C ALA A 4 -25.79 15.68 0.73
N GLY A 5 -26.41 16.64 1.42
CA GLY A 5 -25.78 17.94 1.69
C GLY A 5 -24.51 17.82 2.52
N PHE A 6 -24.52 16.92 3.50
CA PHE A 6 -23.34 16.65 4.34
C PHE A 6 -22.20 15.97 3.56
N ALA A 7 -22.53 15.01 2.70
CA ALA A 7 -21.55 14.40 1.79
C ALA A 7 -20.95 15.44 0.82
N LEU A 8 -21.80 16.32 0.24
CA LEU A 8 -21.33 17.41 -0.62
C LEU A 8 -20.43 18.39 0.13
N PHE A 9 -20.73 18.67 1.40
CA PHE A 9 -19.87 19.52 2.24
C PHE A 9 -18.49 18.90 2.44
N ILE A 10 -18.38 17.59 2.69
CA ILE A 10 -17.10 16.88 2.81
C ILE A 10 -16.33 16.96 1.49
N ILE A 11 -16.99 16.68 0.37
CA ILE A 11 -16.39 16.77 -0.96
C ILE A 11 -15.88 18.21 -1.21
N PHE A 12 -16.67 19.22 -0.87
CA PHE A 12 -16.28 20.62 -0.99
C PHE A 12 -15.00 20.92 -0.20
N LEU A 13 -14.92 20.48 1.08
CA LEU A 13 -13.73 20.68 1.89
C LEU A 13 -12.48 20.01 1.29
N LEU A 14 -12.64 18.81 0.72
CA LEU A 14 -11.53 18.11 0.03
C LEU A 14 -11.11 18.84 -1.25
N VAL A 15 -12.07 19.35 -2.04
CA VAL A 15 -11.79 20.04 -3.31
C VAL A 15 -11.06 21.37 -3.08
N ILE A 16 -11.32 22.09 -2.00
CA ILE A 16 -10.57 23.31 -1.63
C ILE A 16 -9.17 23.01 -1.08
N GLY A 17 -8.76 21.73 -1.04
CA GLY A 17 -7.43 21.31 -0.61
C GLY A 17 -7.25 21.17 0.90
N MET A 18 -8.34 21.09 1.68
CA MET A 18 -8.23 20.83 3.12
C MET A 18 -7.70 19.41 3.37
N PRO A 19 -6.68 19.25 4.25
CA PRO A 19 -6.17 17.92 4.59
C PRO A 19 -7.28 17.01 5.14
N VAL A 20 -7.28 15.73 4.71
CA VAL A 20 -8.30 14.73 5.04
C VAL A 20 -8.57 14.62 6.54
N ALA A 21 -7.51 14.66 7.37
CA ALA A 21 -7.64 14.62 8.82
C ALA A 21 -8.56 15.72 9.37
N PHE A 22 -8.35 16.95 8.93
CA PHE A 22 -9.18 18.09 9.37
C PHE A 22 -10.59 18.03 8.77
N THR A 23 -10.70 17.63 7.50
CA THR A 23 -12.01 17.47 6.85
C THR A 23 -12.90 16.49 7.61
N LEU A 24 -12.38 15.33 7.95
CA LEU A 24 -13.13 14.29 8.68
C LEU A 24 -13.42 14.70 10.14
N THR A 25 -12.47 15.34 10.80
CA THR A 25 -12.66 15.83 12.17
C THR A 25 -13.73 16.91 12.22
N ILE A 26 -13.69 17.89 11.31
CA ILE A 26 -14.68 18.94 11.20
C ILE A 26 -16.06 18.35 10.84
N ALA A 27 -16.11 17.45 9.86
CA ALA A 27 -17.33 16.74 9.51
C ALA A 27 -17.89 15.96 10.70
N GLY A 28 -17.03 15.24 11.45
CA GLY A 28 -17.44 14.53 12.67
C GLY A 28 -18.03 15.48 13.72
N ILE A 29 -17.35 16.58 14.05
CA ILE A 29 -17.80 17.55 15.04
C ILE A 29 -19.12 18.24 14.60
N LEU A 30 -19.17 18.74 13.35
CA LEU A 30 -20.36 19.38 12.84
C LEU A 30 -21.54 18.40 12.72
N GLY A 31 -21.25 17.15 12.36
CA GLY A 31 -22.24 16.09 12.33
C GLY A 31 -22.85 15.80 13.71
N ILE A 32 -22.03 15.80 14.79
CA ILE A 32 -22.52 15.67 16.16
C ILE A 32 -23.47 16.82 16.50
N ILE A 33 -23.05 18.05 16.25
CA ILE A 33 -23.83 19.26 16.57
C ILE A 33 -25.15 19.28 15.78
N GLN A 34 -25.11 18.93 14.51
CA GLN A 34 -26.28 19.06 13.61
C GLN A 34 -27.29 17.92 13.74
N PHE A 35 -26.82 16.68 13.99
CA PHE A 35 -27.67 15.49 13.88
C PHE A 35 -27.92 14.78 15.21
N ILE A 36 -27.15 15.08 16.27
CA ILE A 36 -27.31 14.41 17.55
C ILE A 36 -27.67 15.46 18.62
N ASP A 37 -26.68 15.95 19.34
CA ASP A 37 -26.83 16.97 20.38
C ASP A 37 -25.45 17.52 20.76
N MET A 38 -25.42 18.76 21.20
CA MET A 38 -24.21 19.47 21.61
C MET A 38 -23.54 18.82 22.86
N SER A 39 -24.32 18.18 23.72
CA SER A 39 -23.81 17.45 24.89
C SER A 39 -22.92 16.23 24.46
N THR A 40 -23.19 15.66 23.30
CA THR A 40 -22.44 14.54 22.72
C THR A 40 -21.04 14.94 22.27
N LEU A 41 -20.69 16.23 22.22
CA LEU A 41 -19.32 16.69 21.99
C LEU A 41 -18.33 16.14 23.03
N SER A 42 -18.81 15.82 24.25
CA SER A 42 -18.02 15.12 25.27
C SER A 42 -17.48 13.77 24.80
N GLN A 43 -18.04 13.15 23.76
CA GLN A 43 -17.54 11.90 23.17
C GLN A 43 -16.32 12.14 22.27
N VAL A 44 -16.10 13.33 21.75
CA VAL A 44 -14.96 13.61 20.85
C VAL A 44 -13.60 13.24 21.47
N PRO A 45 -13.24 13.72 22.67
CA PRO A 45 -11.99 13.31 23.31
C PRO A 45 -11.96 11.82 23.67
N VAL A 46 -13.10 11.23 24.02
CA VAL A 46 -13.19 9.80 24.36
C VAL A 46 -12.91 8.95 23.12
N ILE A 47 -13.52 9.29 21.98
CA ILE A 47 -13.27 8.60 20.71
C ILE A 47 -11.81 8.75 20.28
N ALA A 48 -11.28 9.99 20.36
CA ALA A 48 -9.88 10.25 20.01
C ALA A 48 -8.92 9.42 20.88
N TYR A 49 -9.13 9.39 22.19
CA TYR A 49 -8.31 8.61 23.11
C TYR A 49 -8.41 7.11 22.80
N LYS A 50 -9.64 6.55 22.72
CA LYS A 50 -9.85 5.13 22.42
C LYS A 50 -9.25 4.71 21.06
N THR A 51 -9.31 5.59 20.07
CA THR A 51 -8.72 5.33 18.75
C THR A 51 -7.21 5.14 18.84
N LEU A 52 -6.54 5.98 19.62
CA LEU A 52 -5.08 5.96 19.74
C LEU A 52 -4.57 4.98 20.79
N ASP A 53 -5.41 4.58 21.76
CA ASP A 53 -5.10 3.59 22.80
C ASP A 53 -5.22 2.17 22.25
N SER A 54 -4.44 1.88 21.22
CA SER A 54 -4.37 0.56 20.57
C SER A 54 -2.94 0.06 20.51
N TYR A 55 -2.68 -1.09 21.10
CA TYR A 55 -1.35 -1.73 21.07
C TYR A 55 -0.89 -2.00 19.63
N VAL A 56 -1.79 -2.38 18.74
CA VAL A 56 -1.49 -2.67 17.34
C VAL A 56 -0.98 -1.42 16.62
N LEU A 57 -1.52 -0.25 16.94
CA LEU A 57 -1.11 1.02 16.34
C LEU A 57 0.31 1.45 16.68
N THR A 58 0.90 0.96 17.77
CA THR A 58 2.31 1.21 18.07
C THR A 58 3.26 0.63 17.03
N SER A 59 2.80 -0.36 16.26
CA SER A 59 3.56 -0.92 15.13
C SER A 59 3.73 0.06 13.97
N VAL A 60 2.77 0.98 13.75
CA VAL A 60 2.79 1.92 12.61
C VAL A 60 4.01 2.84 12.65
N PRO A 61 4.30 3.59 13.74
CA PRO A 61 5.52 4.39 13.83
C PRO A 61 6.81 3.57 13.67
N LEU A 62 6.81 2.32 14.18
CA LEU A 62 7.98 1.45 14.09
C LEU A 62 8.24 0.99 12.66
N TYR A 63 7.21 0.56 11.91
CA TYR A 63 7.37 0.22 10.50
C TYR A 63 7.75 1.44 9.65
N ILE A 64 7.19 2.62 9.95
CA ILE A 64 7.59 3.86 9.26
C ILE A 64 9.07 4.18 9.57
N LEU A 65 9.50 4.06 10.82
CA LEU A 65 10.88 4.28 11.21
C LEU A 65 11.82 3.31 10.50
N MET A 66 11.49 2.03 10.50
CA MET A 66 12.22 1.00 9.77
C MET A 66 12.36 1.35 8.29
N SER A 67 11.26 1.73 7.65
CA SER A 67 11.22 2.14 6.25
C SER A 67 12.12 3.36 5.98
N GLN A 68 12.06 4.40 6.82
CA GLN A 68 12.87 5.61 6.67
C GLN A 68 14.37 5.33 6.86
N ILE A 69 14.74 4.43 7.78
CA ILE A 69 16.12 3.98 7.99
C ILE A 69 16.62 3.28 6.71
N MET A 70 15.85 2.34 6.18
CA MET A 70 16.24 1.56 4.99
C MET A 70 16.29 2.42 3.72
N LEU A 71 15.38 3.39 3.59
CA LEU A 71 15.35 4.36 2.50
C LEU A 71 16.60 5.27 2.54
N THR A 72 16.87 5.89 3.67
CA THR A 72 18.03 6.79 3.85
C THR A 72 19.34 6.01 3.75
N GLY A 73 19.34 4.77 4.24
CA GLY A 73 20.46 3.82 4.14
C GLY A 73 20.71 3.27 2.72
N LYS A 74 19.94 3.71 1.70
CA LYS A 74 20.09 3.35 0.29
C LYS A 74 20.05 1.85 0.01
N VAL A 75 19.33 1.07 0.82
CA VAL A 75 19.23 -0.39 0.65
C VAL A 75 18.55 -0.76 -0.67
N GLY A 76 17.58 0.04 -1.13
CA GLY A 76 16.93 -0.17 -2.42
C GLY A 76 17.88 -0.20 -3.61
N SER A 77 19.02 0.54 -3.54
CA SER A 77 20.04 0.54 -4.59
C SER A 77 20.70 -0.82 -4.73
N GLY A 78 21.07 -1.41 -3.64
CA GLY A 78 21.67 -2.73 -3.64
C GLY A 78 20.73 -3.82 -4.14
N LEU A 79 19.43 -3.72 -3.84
CA LEU A 79 18.42 -4.66 -4.34
C LEU A 79 18.27 -4.60 -5.85
N PHE A 80 18.27 -3.39 -6.43
CA PHE A 80 18.23 -3.22 -7.89
C PHE A 80 19.50 -3.76 -8.55
N GLU A 81 20.68 -3.46 -7.99
CA GLU A 81 21.96 -3.99 -8.48
C GLU A 81 21.99 -5.52 -8.45
N LEU A 82 21.57 -6.12 -7.34
CA LEU A 82 21.43 -7.57 -7.21
C LEU A 82 20.52 -8.14 -8.31
N GLY A 83 19.31 -7.57 -8.46
CA GLY A 83 18.38 -7.99 -9.51
C GLY A 83 18.97 -7.86 -10.91
N SER A 84 19.67 -6.77 -11.20
CA SER A 84 20.34 -6.51 -12.47
C SER A 84 21.41 -7.58 -12.79
N LYS A 85 22.26 -7.94 -11.83
CA LYS A 85 23.31 -8.97 -12.02
C LYS A 85 22.74 -10.38 -12.20
N TRP A 86 21.64 -10.71 -11.52
CA TRP A 86 21.02 -12.03 -11.60
C TRP A 86 20.10 -12.20 -12.81
N MET A 87 19.34 -11.16 -13.18
CA MET A 87 18.28 -11.25 -14.18
C MET A 87 18.55 -10.46 -15.46
N GLY A 88 19.59 -9.62 -15.51
CA GLY A 88 19.89 -8.73 -16.66
C GLY A 88 19.99 -9.45 -18.01
N HIS A 89 20.44 -10.71 -18.01
CA HIS A 89 20.58 -11.53 -19.21
C HIS A 89 19.26 -12.08 -19.75
N LEU A 90 18.15 -11.93 -19.02
CA LEU A 90 16.81 -12.34 -19.46
C LEU A 90 16.19 -11.29 -20.40
N PRO A 91 15.20 -11.67 -21.22
CA PRO A 91 14.43 -10.69 -22.01
C PRO A 91 13.78 -9.66 -21.08
N GLY A 92 14.12 -8.38 -21.26
CA GLY A 92 13.65 -7.32 -20.34
C GLY A 92 14.28 -7.36 -18.96
N GLY A 93 15.50 -7.93 -18.82
CA GLY A 93 16.14 -8.26 -17.56
C GLY A 93 16.21 -7.11 -16.54
N LEU A 94 16.46 -5.86 -16.97
CA LEU A 94 16.44 -4.72 -16.04
C LEU A 94 15.01 -4.37 -15.59
N GLY A 95 14.01 -4.54 -16.44
CA GLY A 95 12.60 -4.38 -16.03
C GLY A 95 12.20 -5.44 -15.00
N ILE A 96 12.65 -6.70 -15.20
CA ILE A 96 12.46 -7.79 -14.22
C ILE A 96 13.17 -7.44 -12.91
N ALA A 97 14.42 -6.96 -12.98
CA ALA A 97 15.18 -6.51 -11.82
C ALA A 97 14.48 -5.37 -11.08
N THR A 98 13.84 -4.45 -11.81
CA THR A 98 13.04 -3.37 -11.24
C THR A 98 11.85 -3.91 -10.45
N ILE A 99 11.04 -4.81 -11.05
CA ILE A 99 9.89 -5.40 -10.34
C ILE A 99 10.34 -6.22 -9.14
N PHE A 100 11.41 -7.01 -9.26
CA PHE A 100 11.98 -7.78 -8.16
C PHE A 100 12.46 -6.87 -7.02
N ALA A 101 13.22 -5.81 -7.34
CA ALA A 101 13.68 -4.84 -6.35
C ALA A 101 12.50 -4.11 -5.69
N CYS A 102 11.47 -3.75 -6.46
CA CYS A 102 10.23 -3.17 -5.94
C CYS A 102 9.51 -4.14 -4.99
N ALA A 103 9.35 -5.41 -5.36
CA ALA A 103 8.66 -6.39 -4.52
C ALA A 103 9.37 -6.62 -3.17
N ILE A 104 10.71 -6.71 -3.18
CA ILE A 104 11.48 -6.85 -1.93
C ILE A 104 11.45 -5.55 -1.13
N PHE A 105 11.66 -4.40 -1.78
CA PHE A 105 11.63 -3.11 -1.08
C PHE A 105 10.22 -2.77 -0.58
N ALA A 106 9.19 -3.23 -1.27
CA ALA A 106 7.79 -3.20 -0.82
C ALA A 106 7.63 -3.87 0.55
N ALA A 107 8.18 -5.08 0.70
CA ALA A 107 8.18 -5.83 1.96
C ALA A 107 9.05 -5.19 3.07
N ILE A 108 9.77 -4.12 2.77
CA ILE A 108 10.53 -3.33 3.74
C ILE A 108 9.80 -2.04 4.07
N SER A 109 9.31 -1.36 3.03
CA SER A 109 8.77 0.01 3.16
C SER A 109 7.29 0.05 3.56
N GLY A 110 6.51 -0.95 3.16
CA GLY A 110 5.06 -0.95 3.34
C GLY A 110 4.35 0.24 2.67
N SER A 111 5.01 0.90 1.69
CA SER A 111 4.55 2.13 1.06
C SER A 111 4.81 2.12 -0.44
N SER A 112 3.77 2.37 -1.23
CA SER A 112 3.84 2.45 -2.69
C SER A 112 4.74 3.59 -3.16
N VAL A 113 4.51 4.79 -2.63
CA VAL A 113 5.27 5.99 -3.01
C VAL A 113 6.76 5.85 -2.68
N ALA A 114 7.09 5.37 -1.46
CA ALA A 114 8.48 5.18 -1.05
C ALA A 114 9.19 4.16 -1.96
N THR A 115 8.52 3.08 -2.34
CA THR A 115 9.05 2.06 -3.25
C THR A 115 9.28 2.64 -4.63
N ALA A 116 8.30 3.35 -5.21
CA ALA A 116 8.40 3.96 -6.53
C ALA A 116 9.54 4.99 -6.60
N VAL A 117 9.67 5.87 -5.59
CA VAL A 117 10.73 6.88 -5.52
C VAL A 117 12.10 6.20 -5.43
N THR A 118 12.26 5.27 -4.50
CA THR A 118 13.57 4.67 -4.20
C THR A 118 14.10 3.86 -5.38
N ILE A 119 13.30 2.95 -5.89
CA ILE A 119 13.71 2.09 -7.00
C ILE A 119 13.71 2.88 -8.31
N GLY A 120 12.73 3.76 -8.52
CA GLY A 120 12.62 4.56 -9.73
C GLY A 120 13.79 5.51 -9.95
N ALA A 121 14.29 6.14 -8.89
CA ALA A 121 15.45 7.04 -8.98
C ALA A 121 16.70 6.37 -9.58
N MET A 122 16.78 5.05 -9.49
CA MET A 122 17.90 4.26 -10.01
C MET A 122 17.56 3.50 -11.27
N ALA A 123 16.40 2.84 -11.29
CA ALA A 123 16.00 2.00 -12.40
C ALA A 123 15.74 2.82 -13.66
N ILE A 124 15.07 3.98 -13.54
CA ILE A 124 14.72 4.81 -14.70
C ILE A 124 15.95 5.25 -15.49
N PRO A 125 16.95 5.94 -14.89
CA PRO A 125 18.11 6.40 -15.66
C PRO A 125 18.92 5.24 -16.21
N GLU A 126 19.08 4.14 -15.46
CA GLU A 126 19.87 2.99 -15.90
C GLU A 126 19.21 2.26 -17.08
N MET A 127 17.88 2.04 -17.03
CA MET A 127 17.16 1.40 -18.12
C MET A 127 17.13 2.28 -19.38
N LEU A 128 16.90 3.60 -19.23
CA LEU A 128 16.91 4.54 -20.36
C LEU A 128 18.30 4.60 -21.02
N LYS A 129 19.37 4.65 -20.23
CA LYS A 129 20.75 4.63 -20.73
C LYS A 129 21.04 3.38 -21.56
N ARG A 130 20.41 2.25 -21.24
CA ARG A 130 20.56 0.98 -21.97
C ARG A 130 19.53 0.80 -23.10
N GLY A 131 18.82 1.85 -23.47
CA GLY A 131 17.94 1.88 -24.64
C GLY A 131 16.61 1.15 -24.47
N TYR A 132 16.15 0.95 -23.24
CA TYR A 132 14.80 0.45 -23.00
C TYR A 132 13.75 1.46 -23.44
N ASP A 133 12.59 0.95 -23.87
CA ASP A 133 11.46 1.81 -24.22
C ASP A 133 10.99 2.61 -23.01
N ARG A 134 10.88 3.93 -23.18
CA ARG A 134 10.52 4.85 -22.09
C ARG A 134 9.22 4.48 -21.40
N LYS A 135 8.19 4.09 -22.15
CA LYS A 135 6.89 3.68 -21.59
C LYS A 135 7.03 2.46 -20.70
N LEU A 136 7.78 1.45 -21.17
CA LEU A 136 8.05 0.25 -20.38
C LEU A 136 8.80 0.59 -19.09
N VAL A 137 9.79 1.49 -19.17
CA VAL A 137 10.61 1.92 -18.03
C VAL A 137 9.74 2.56 -16.95
N VAL A 138 9.04 3.65 -17.31
CA VAL A 138 8.24 4.40 -16.32
C VAL A 138 7.03 3.61 -15.83
N GLY A 139 6.43 2.80 -16.71
CA GLY A 139 5.31 1.92 -16.35
C GLY A 139 5.72 0.82 -15.38
N SER A 140 6.88 0.16 -15.60
CA SER A 140 7.36 -0.88 -14.69
C SER A 140 7.68 -0.35 -13.28
N VAL A 141 8.23 0.88 -13.19
CA VAL A 141 8.49 1.53 -11.89
C VAL A 141 7.18 1.95 -11.21
N ALA A 142 6.25 2.55 -11.97
CA ALA A 142 4.95 2.95 -11.44
C ALA A 142 4.18 1.76 -10.87
N ALA A 143 4.11 0.65 -11.63
CA ALA A 143 3.44 -0.57 -11.23
C ALA A 143 4.20 -1.34 -10.13
N GLY A 144 5.53 -1.48 -10.26
CA GLY A 144 6.35 -2.11 -9.24
C GLY A 144 6.24 -1.40 -7.88
N GLY A 145 6.15 -0.06 -7.90
CA GLY A 145 5.93 0.73 -6.70
C GLY A 145 4.63 0.35 -5.97
N THR A 146 3.56 0.02 -6.69
CA THR A 146 2.27 -0.29 -6.05
C THR A 146 2.34 -1.51 -5.15
N LEU A 147 3.18 -2.50 -5.44
CA LEU A 147 3.38 -3.70 -4.62
C LEU A 147 3.64 -3.38 -3.13
N GLY A 148 4.04 -2.13 -2.81
CA GLY A 148 4.34 -1.67 -1.45
C GLY A 148 3.17 -1.65 -0.47
N ILE A 149 1.94 -1.81 -0.92
CA ILE A 149 0.77 -1.90 -0.04
C ILE A 149 0.17 -3.30 0.03
N LEU A 150 0.47 -4.17 -0.91
CA LEU A 150 -0.03 -5.55 -0.94
C LEU A 150 0.94 -6.54 -0.28
N ILE A 151 2.26 -6.39 -0.56
CA ILE A 151 3.27 -7.29 0.00
C ILE A 151 3.55 -6.90 1.46
N PRO A 152 3.35 -7.81 2.44
CA PRO A 152 3.56 -7.49 3.85
C PRO A 152 5.06 -7.32 4.22
N PRO A 153 5.36 -6.53 5.27
CA PRO A 153 4.42 -5.79 6.11
C PRO A 153 3.88 -4.54 5.43
N SER A 154 2.59 -4.28 5.59
CA SER A 154 1.88 -3.20 4.93
C SER A 154 1.15 -2.32 5.96
N ILE A 155 1.41 -1.01 5.96
CA ILE A 155 0.74 -0.06 6.85
C ILE A 155 -0.79 -0.06 6.61
N PRO A 156 -1.29 -0.03 5.36
CA PRO A 156 -2.72 -0.19 5.07
C PRO A 156 -3.36 -1.43 5.68
N MET A 157 -2.67 -2.59 5.70
CA MET A 157 -3.20 -3.80 6.34
C MET A 157 -3.29 -3.68 7.86
N ILE A 158 -2.32 -3.01 8.50
CA ILE A 158 -2.37 -2.75 9.95
C ILE A 158 -3.58 -1.89 10.29
N LEU A 159 -3.78 -0.82 9.54
CA LEU A 159 -4.91 0.08 9.74
C LEU A 159 -6.25 -0.61 9.48
N SER A 160 -6.33 -1.42 8.43
CA SER A 160 -7.51 -2.23 8.15
C SER A 160 -7.82 -3.18 9.31
N GLY A 161 -6.83 -3.91 9.81
CA GLY A 161 -6.99 -4.81 10.95
C GLY A 161 -7.43 -4.09 12.22
N THR A 162 -6.89 -2.89 12.48
CA THR A 162 -7.29 -2.08 13.64
C THR A 162 -8.74 -1.60 13.56
N ILE A 163 -9.23 -1.26 12.36
CA ILE A 163 -10.61 -0.78 12.15
C ILE A 163 -11.62 -1.92 12.21
N THR A 164 -11.24 -3.08 11.68
CA THR A 164 -12.15 -4.23 11.49
C THR A 164 -12.08 -5.26 12.60
N ASP A 165 -11.16 -5.09 13.56
CA ASP A 165 -10.81 -6.08 14.59
C ASP A 165 -10.36 -7.43 14.00
N GLU A 166 -9.89 -7.43 12.75
CA GLU A 166 -9.30 -8.60 12.10
C GLU A 166 -7.82 -8.74 12.47
N SER A 167 -7.33 -9.98 12.55
CA SER A 167 -5.93 -10.25 12.86
C SER A 167 -4.99 -9.68 11.78
N VAL A 168 -4.13 -8.74 12.17
CA VAL A 168 -3.11 -8.17 11.27
C VAL A 168 -2.18 -9.25 10.71
N GLY A 169 -1.84 -10.26 11.51
CA GLY A 169 -1.07 -11.41 11.04
C GLY A 169 -1.77 -12.16 9.90
N LYS A 170 -3.08 -12.41 10.02
CA LYS A 170 -3.88 -13.04 8.95
C LYS A 170 -3.99 -12.14 7.72
N LEU A 171 -4.13 -10.82 7.89
CA LEU A 171 -4.14 -9.86 6.79
C LEU A 171 -2.79 -9.85 6.06
N PHE A 172 -1.68 -9.90 6.78
CA PHE A 172 -0.35 -10.04 6.17
C PHE A 172 -0.22 -11.34 5.37
N MET A 173 -0.64 -12.47 5.95
CA MET A 173 -0.63 -13.76 5.25
C MET A 173 -1.46 -13.72 3.96
N SER A 174 -2.61 -13.04 3.98
CA SER A 174 -3.51 -12.95 2.83
C SER A 174 -2.92 -12.20 1.64
N GLY A 175 -2.00 -11.27 1.87
CA GLY A 175 -1.33 -10.49 0.83
C GLY A 175 -0.17 -11.21 0.14
N VAL A 176 0.41 -12.26 0.75
CA VAL A 176 1.62 -12.93 0.24
C VAL A 176 1.40 -13.59 -1.11
N VAL A 177 0.39 -14.44 -1.20
CA VAL A 177 0.12 -15.22 -2.44
C VAL A 177 -0.35 -14.29 -3.56
N PRO A 178 -1.34 -13.39 -3.36
CA PRO A 178 -1.71 -12.40 -4.36
C PRO A 178 -0.53 -11.50 -4.77
N GLY A 179 0.24 -10.97 -3.81
CA GLY A 179 1.42 -10.14 -4.12
C GLY A 179 2.48 -10.86 -4.95
N ALA A 180 2.71 -12.15 -4.68
CA ALA A 180 3.60 -12.97 -5.50
C ALA A 180 3.04 -13.20 -6.90
N LEU A 181 1.73 -13.48 -7.04
CA LEU A 181 1.06 -13.66 -8.33
C LEU A 181 1.13 -12.39 -9.16
N LEU A 182 0.83 -11.23 -8.57
CA LEU A 182 0.91 -9.93 -9.23
C LEU A 182 2.34 -9.64 -9.70
N THR A 183 3.33 -9.87 -8.84
CA THR A 183 4.75 -9.74 -9.18
C THR A 183 5.12 -10.60 -10.37
N LEU A 184 4.73 -11.88 -10.37
CA LEU A 184 4.99 -12.81 -11.47
C LEU A 184 4.27 -12.40 -12.76
N ALA A 185 3.04 -11.91 -12.68
CA ALA A 185 2.28 -11.40 -13.81
C ALA A 185 2.95 -10.16 -14.44
N PHE A 186 3.44 -9.24 -13.63
CA PHE A 186 4.22 -8.08 -14.09
C PHE A 186 5.52 -8.51 -14.77
N VAL A 187 6.25 -9.45 -14.18
CA VAL A 187 7.45 -10.03 -14.78
C VAL A 187 7.13 -10.70 -16.12
N ALA A 188 6.07 -11.51 -16.19
CA ALA A 188 5.65 -12.16 -17.41
C ALA A 188 5.34 -11.15 -18.53
N TYR A 189 4.63 -10.07 -18.21
CA TYR A 189 4.37 -8.98 -19.16
C TYR A 189 5.68 -8.35 -19.67
N ILE A 190 6.62 -8.03 -18.78
CA ILE A 190 7.91 -7.44 -19.16
C ILE A 190 8.70 -8.38 -20.08
N VAL A 191 8.72 -9.68 -19.78
CA VAL A 191 9.37 -10.69 -20.64
C VAL A 191 8.76 -10.70 -22.03
N ILE A 192 7.43 -10.72 -22.12
CA ILE A 192 6.70 -10.72 -23.40
C ILE A 192 6.97 -9.43 -24.18
N ALA A 193 6.86 -8.28 -23.53
CA ALA A 193 7.07 -6.95 -24.12
C ALA A 193 8.52 -6.73 -24.61
N SER A 194 9.48 -7.43 -24.02
CA SER A 194 10.90 -7.29 -24.31
C SER A 194 11.50 -8.50 -25.04
N TRP A 195 10.68 -9.45 -25.53
CA TRP A 195 11.16 -10.71 -26.07
C TRP A 195 12.18 -10.55 -27.20
N ASN A 196 11.95 -9.58 -28.09
CA ASN A 196 12.77 -9.32 -29.27
C ASN A 196 13.82 -8.21 -29.04
N LYS A 197 14.01 -7.75 -27.79
CA LYS A 197 14.99 -6.70 -27.47
C LYS A 197 16.36 -7.30 -27.20
N PRO A 198 17.45 -6.54 -27.43
CA PRO A 198 18.80 -6.94 -27.05
C PRO A 198 18.85 -7.31 -25.57
N ARG A 199 19.63 -8.36 -25.26
CA ARG A 199 19.85 -8.83 -23.89
C ARG A 199 21.22 -8.37 -23.41
N GLU A 200 21.34 -8.19 -22.10
CA GLU A 200 22.65 -7.93 -21.54
C GLU A 200 23.51 -9.21 -21.52
N GLU A 201 24.81 -8.99 -21.43
CA GLU A 201 25.74 -10.09 -21.19
C GLU A 201 25.47 -10.72 -19.83
N LYS A 202 25.61 -12.02 -19.76
CA LYS A 202 25.42 -12.76 -18.52
C LYS A 202 26.54 -12.40 -17.55
N ALA A 203 26.19 -11.78 -16.41
CA ALA A 203 27.16 -11.53 -15.35
C ALA A 203 27.85 -12.82 -14.90
N SER A 204 29.13 -12.74 -14.55
CA SER A 204 29.90 -13.86 -14.04
C SER A 204 29.32 -14.39 -12.72
N THR A 205 29.63 -15.66 -12.40
CA THR A 205 29.18 -16.24 -11.11
C THR A 205 29.79 -15.47 -9.93
N GLU A 206 31.00 -14.95 -10.09
CA GLU A 206 31.65 -14.14 -9.08
C GLU A 206 30.92 -12.82 -8.83
N GLU A 207 30.53 -12.08 -9.90
CA GLU A 207 29.75 -10.85 -9.78
C GLU A 207 28.39 -11.09 -9.14
N LYS A 208 27.70 -12.17 -9.50
CA LYS A 208 26.40 -12.56 -8.91
C LYS A 208 26.53 -12.86 -7.41
N MET A 209 27.56 -13.62 -7.04
CA MET A 209 27.81 -13.98 -5.64
C MET A 209 28.25 -12.78 -4.82
N LYS A 210 29.05 -11.88 -5.40
CA LYS A 210 29.42 -10.62 -4.78
C LYS A 210 28.18 -9.75 -4.52
N ALA A 211 27.35 -9.53 -5.55
CA ALA A 211 26.13 -8.76 -5.40
C ALA A 211 25.18 -9.37 -4.35
N LEU A 212 25.07 -10.70 -4.27
CA LEU A 212 24.28 -11.37 -3.24
C LEU A 212 24.89 -11.14 -1.84
N ARG A 213 26.19 -11.33 -1.67
CA ARG A 213 26.87 -11.14 -0.39
C ARG A 213 26.74 -9.71 0.12
N ASP A 214 26.87 -8.75 -0.79
CA ASP A 214 26.82 -7.33 -0.44
C ASP A 214 25.40 -6.88 -0.05
N ASN A 215 24.35 -7.57 -0.53
CA ASN A 215 22.95 -7.17 -0.32
C ASN A 215 22.12 -8.17 0.49
N ILE A 216 22.69 -9.28 0.96
CA ILE A 216 21.95 -10.34 1.67
C ILE A 216 21.26 -9.84 2.93
N TRP A 217 21.87 -8.91 3.65
CA TRP A 217 21.31 -8.38 4.88
C TRP A 217 19.99 -7.61 4.63
N GLY A 218 19.89 -6.88 3.52
CA GLY A 218 18.64 -6.24 3.11
C GLY A 218 17.56 -7.26 2.72
N LEU A 219 17.94 -8.38 2.08
CA LEU A 219 17.03 -9.47 1.73
C LEU A 219 16.50 -10.23 2.96
N LEU A 220 17.32 -10.34 4.01
CA LEU A 220 16.94 -11.06 5.22
C LEU A 220 15.87 -10.33 6.04
N LEU A 221 15.76 -9.00 5.94
CA LEU A 221 14.80 -8.24 6.75
C LEU A 221 13.35 -8.67 6.52
N PRO A 222 12.81 -8.74 5.28
CA PRO A 222 11.46 -9.28 5.06
C PRO A 222 11.31 -10.72 5.53
N VAL A 223 12.34 -11.56 5.35
CA VAL A 223 12.30 -12.97 5.77
C VAL A 223 12.21 -13.08 7.29
N ILE A 224 12.96 -12.27 8.04
CA ILE A 224 12.91 -12.24 9.52
C ILE A 224 11.54 -11.79 10.00
N ILE A 225 11.00 -10.71 9.43
CA ILE A 225 9.70 -10.16 9.84
C ILE A 225 8.59 -11.15 9.52
N ILE A 226 8.47 -11.54 8.26
CA ILE A 226 7.39 -12.41 7.78
C ILE A 226 7.52 -13.79 8.40
N GLY A 227 8.73 -14.37 8.39
CA GLY A 227 9.01 -15.68 8.99
C GLY A 227 8.74 -15.69 10.48
N GLY A 228 9.16 -14.65 11.21
CA GLY A 228 8.92 -14.55 12.66
C GLY A 228 7.45 -14.43 13.03
N ILE A 229 6.64 -13.70 12.23
CA ILE A 229 5.20 -13.60 12.42
C ILE A 229 4.53 -14.96 12.11
N TYR A 230 4.91 -15.63 11.02
CA TYR A 230 4.26 -16.87 10.58
C TYR A 230 4.62 -18.09 11.44
N THR A 231 5.81 -18.08 12.04
CA THR A 231 6.20 -19.12 13.02
C THR A 231 5.66 -18.85 14.42
N GLY A 232 4.97 -17.71 14.63
CA GLY A 232 4.43 -17.32 15.95
C GLY A 232 5.49 -16.85 16.95
N VAL A 233 6.73 -16.59 16.48
CA VAL A 233 7.81 -16.04 17.33
C VAL A 233 7.56 -14.59 17.67
N PHE A 234 6.97 -13.83 16.75
CA PHE A 234 6.67 -12.40 16.91
C PHE A 234 5.21 -12.12 16.59
N THR A 235 4.59 -11.26 17.38
CA THR A 235 3.39 -10.53 16.98
C THR A 235 3.76 -9.49 15.91
N PRO A 236 2.82 -8.97 15.10
CA PRO A 236 3.12 -7.89 14.13
C PRO A 236 3.79 -6.66 14.75
N THR A 237 3.44 -6.33 16.01
CA THR A 237 4.03 -5.19 16.74
C THR A 237 5.48 -5.48 17.17
N GLU A 238 5.75 -6.65 17.69
CA GLU A 238 7.10 -7.08 18.06
C GLU A 238 7.99 -7.20 16.82
N ALA A 239 7.45 -7.71 15.72
CA ALA A 239 8.15 -7.78 14.43
C ALA A 239 8.57 -6.39 13.93
N ALA A 240 7.74 -5.36 14.14
CA ALA A 240 8.07 -3.98 13.80
C ALA A 240 9.28 -3.46 14.61
N ALA A 241 9.32 -3.77 15.91
CA ALA A 241 10.43 -3.39 16.78
C ALA A 241 11.73 -4.12 16.39
N VAL A 242 11.66 -5.45 16.21
CA VAL A 242 12.80 -6.27 15.75
C VAL A 242 13.30 -5.80 14.39
N GLY A 243 12.40 -5.55 13.44
CA GLY A 243 12.74 -5.04 12.11
C GLY A 243 13.42 -3.67 12.16
N THR A 244 12.97 -2.78 13.03
CA THR A 244 13.59 -1.45 13.24
C THR A 244 15.00 -1.58 13.80
N ILE A 245 15.20 -2.41 14.83
CA ILE A 245 16.52 -2.66 15.42
C ILE A 245 17.44 -3.29 14.37
N TYR A 246 16.95 -4.29 13.64
CA TYR A 246 17.71 -4.92 12.57
C TYR A 246 18.12 -3.91 11.48
N ALA A 247 17.18 -3.05 11.03
CA ALA A 247 17.46 -2.00 10.06
C ALA A 247 18.56 -1.04 10.55
N LEU A 248 18.53 -0.63 11.82
CA LEU A 248 19.60 0.18 12.43
C LEU A 248 20.94 -0.55 12.41
N VAL A 249 20.96 -1.81 12.84
CA VAL A 249 22.19 -2.61 12.88
C VAL A 249 22.82 -2.74 11.49
N ILE A 250 22.05 -3.11 10.48
CA ILE A 250 22.62 -3.31 9.14
C ILE A 250 23.06 -2.00 8.50
N THR A 251 22.33 -0.90 8.68
CA THR A 251 22.67 0.37 8.03
C THR A 251 23.82 1.11 8.72
N PHE A 252 23.95 1.04 10.05
CA PHE A 252 25.04 1.68 10.77
C PHE A 252 26.33 0.85 10.78
N PHE A 253 26.24 -0.47 11.01
CA PHE A 253 27.42 -1.28 11.29
C PHE A 253 27.87 -2.12 10.10
N ILE A 254 26.94 -2.65 9.30
CA ILE A 254 27.26 -3.53 8.17
C ILE A 254 27.46 -2.71 6.91
N TYR A 255 26.42 -2.00 6.45
CA TYR A 255 26.50 -1.19 5.24
C TYR A 255 27.23 0.13 5.45
N ARG A 256 27.25 0.63 6.69
CA ARG A 256 27.85 1.92 7.05
C ARG A 256 27.35 3.06 6.16
N SER A 257 26.10 2.97 5.76
CA SER A 257 25.42 3.88 4.85
C SER A 257 24.67 5.00 5.57
N LEU A 258 24.52 4.88 6.90
CA LEU A 258 23.91 5.89 7.77
C LEU A 258 24.92 6.42 8.78
N SER A 259 24.74 7.71 9.11
CA SER A 259 25.45 8.38 10.19
C SER A 259 24.47 8.91 11.25
N VAL A 260 24.97 9.22 12.44
CA VAL A 260 24.16 9.79 13.52
C VAL A 260 23.53 11.12 13.10
N SER A 261 24.18 11.88 12.21
CA SER A 261 23.67 13.14 11.66
C SER A 261 22.42 12.97 10.80
N ASP A 262 22.12 11.77 10.28
CA ASP A 262 20.93 11.49 9.49
C ASP A 262 19.70 11.22 10.36
N MET A 263 19.92 10.81 11.62
CA MET A 263 18.84 10.41 12.54
C MET A 263 17.78 11.50 12.80
N PRO A 264 18.14 12.79 12.98
CA PRO A 264 17.11 13.83 13.15
C PRO A 264 16.16 13.95 11.95
N GLY A 265 16.67 13.79 10.72
CA GLY A 265 15.85 13.77 9.50
C GLY A 265 14.92 12.59 9.44
N ILE A 266 15.43 11.39 9.75
CA ILE A 266 14.67 10.14 9.79
C ILE A 266 13.55 10.25 10.84
N LEU A 267 13.87 10.66 12.07
CA LEU A 267 12.90 10.82 13.15
C LEU A 267 11.83 11.85 12.81
N ARG A 268 12.23 13.01 12.25
CA ARG A 268 11.28 14.04 11.82
C ARG A 268 10.30 13.52 10.77
N SER A 269 10.78 12.79 9.77
CA SER A 269 9.93 12.17 8.74
C SER A 269 9.00 11.13 9.34
N THR A 270 9.50 10.28 10.22
CA THR A 270 8.71 9.27 10.93
C THR A 270 7.60 9.89 11.75
N ILE A 271 7.92 10.88 12.58
CA ILE A 271 6.94 11.59 13.42
C ILE A 271 5.88 12.27 12.55
N LYS A 272 6.30 12.99 11.50
CA LYS A 272 5.37 13.68 10.59
C LYS A 272 4.36 12.72 9.97
N THR A 273 4.84 11.59 9.45
CA THR A 273 3.97 10.60 8.79
C THR A 273 3.08 9.88 9.81
N SER A 274 3.60 9.51 10.97
CA SER A 274 2.82 8.86 12.04
C SER A 274 1.72 9.77 12.58
N CYS A 275 2.04 11.03 12.86
CA CYS A 275 1.05 12.00 13.32
C CYS A 275 -0.04 12.27 12.27
N MET A 276 0.34 12.32 10.99
CA MET A 276 -0.63 12.46 9.89
C MET A 276 -1.61 11.29 9.88
N ILE A 277 -1.11 10.05 9.93
CA ILE A 277 -1.95 8.84 9.94
C ILE A 277 -2.87 8.82 11.16
N PHE A 278 -2.34 9.09 12.34
CA PHE A 278 -3.12 9.11 13.57
C PHE A 278 -4.20 10.20 13.58
N ALA A 279 -3.89 11.39 13.04
CA ALA A 279 -4.87 12.46 12.89
C ALA A 279 -6.00 12.09 11.91
N ILE A 280 -5.67 11.42 10.79
CA ILE A 280 -6.68 10.91 9.85
C ILE A 280 -7.54 9.85 10.54
N MET A 281 -6.93 8.95 11.31
CA MET A 281 -7.63 7.90 12.04
C MET A 281 -8.65 8.47 13.04
N VAL A 282 -8.24 9.43 13.86
CA VAL A 282 -9.15 10.08 14.81
C VAL A 282 -10.31 10.74 14.07
N GLY A 283 -10.04 11.49 13.00
CA GLY A 283 -11.07 12.10 12.16
C GLY A 283 -12.02 11.08 11.56
N ALA A 284 -11.48 9.98 11.02
CA ALA A 284 -12.27 8.90 10.42
C ALA A 284 -13.17 8.18 11.44
N MET A 285 -12.66 7.94 12.66
CA MET A 285 -13.45 7.31 13.72
C MET A 285 -14.56 8.24 14.24
N LEU A 286 -14.30 9.55 14.34
CA LEU A 286 -15.34 10.54 14.63
C LEU A 286 -16.43 10.58 13.55
N PHE A 287 -16.02 10.58 12.29
CA PHE A 287 -16.95 10.51 11.16
C PHE A 287 -17.72 9.19 11.14
N GLY A 288 -17.05 8.06 11.36
CA GLY A 288 -17.68 6.73 11.47
C GLY A 288 -18.69 6.64 12.61
N TYR A 289 -18.43 7.29 13.74
CA TYR A 289 -19.37 7.41 14.84
C TYR A 289 -20.69 8.08 14.40
N ILE A 290 -20.61 9.20 13.69
CA ILE A 290 -21.80 9.88 13.15
C ILE A 290 -22.57 8.98 12.20
N LEU A 291 -21.88 8.34 11.26
CA LEU A 291 -22.53 7.44 10.30
C LEU A 291 -23.24 6.27 10.99
N THR A 292 -22.65 5.77 12.07
CA THR A 292 -23.24 4.68 12.87
C THR A 292 -24.47 5.14 13.62
N VAL A 293 -24.44 6.32 14.26
CA VAL A 293 -25.59 6.89 14.98
C VAL A 293 -26.73 7.21 14.02
N LEU A 294 -26.43 7.70 12.81
CA LEU A 294 -27.39 7.96 11.75
C LEU A 294 -27.87 6.69 11.04
N GLN A 295 -27.41 5.52 11.47
CA GLN A 295 -27.77 4.22 10.89
C GLN A 295 -27.51 4.12 9.38
N VAL A 296 -26.52 4.86 8.87
CA VAL A 296 -26.18 4.85 7.43
C VAL A 296 -25.80 3.46 6.93
N PRO A 297 -24.95 2.65 7.62
CA PRO A 297 -24.67 1.28 7.21
C PRO A 297 -25.93 0.41 7.13
N GLN A 298 -26.87 0.57 8.08
CA GLN A 298 -28.12 -0.19 8.12
C GLN A 298 -29.05 0.22 6.95
N ALA A 299 -29.15 1.52 6.66
CA ALA A 299 -29.93 2.02 5.53
C ALA A 299 -29.35 1.55 4.17
N LEU A 300 -28.03 1.50 4.04
CA LEU A 300 -27.41 0.92 2.85
C LEU A 300 -27.67 -0.59 2.75
N MET A 301 -27.65 -1.28 3.89
CA MET A 301 -27.91 -2.72 3.95
C MET A 301 -29.37 -3.05 3.58
N SER A 302 -30.35 -2.26 4.05
CA SER A 302 -31.75 -2.46 3.65
C SER A 302 -31.97 -2.25 2.15
N LEU A 303 -31.35 -1.24 1.56
CA LEU A 303 -31.40 -1.02 0.11
C LEU A 303 -30.86 -2.21 -0.68
N VAL A 304 -29.79 -2.85 -0.16
CA VAL A 304 -29.17 -4.03 -0.78
C VAL A 304 -30.06 -5.26 -0.65
N THR A 305 -30.66 -5.49 0.53
CA THR A 305 -31.49 -6.67 0.82
C THR A 305 -32.87 -6.58 0.22
N GLU A 306 -33.52 -5.43 0.32
CA GLU A 306 -34.86 -5.19 -0.25
C GLU A 306 -34.83 -5.09 -1.78
N GLY A 307 -33.75 -4.57 -2.35
CA GLY A 307 -33.54 -4.45 -3.79
C GLY A 307 -33.26 -5.79 -4.50
N HIS A 308 -33.18 -6.92 -3.79
CA HIS A 308 -32.80 -8.23 -4.35
C HIS A 308 -31.58 -8.17 -5.29
N MET A 309 -30.67 -7.21 -5.05
CA MET A 309 -29.51 -7.01 -5.92
C MET A 309 -28.51 -8.16 -5.76
N ASN A 310 -27.97 -8.61 -6.88
CA ASN A 310 -26.93 -9.63 -6.84
C ASN A 310 -25.70 -9.09 -6.09
N ARG A 311 -25.21 -9.85 -5.11
CA ARG A 311 -24.07 -9.47 -4.27
C ARG A 311 -22.81 -9.07 -5.09
N TRP A 312 -22.63 -9.66 -6.26
CA TRP A 312 -21.52 -9.35 -7.17
C TRP A 312 -21.65 -7.99 -7.83
N VAL A 313 -22.88 -7.59 -8.18
CA VAL A 313 -23.16 -6.24 -8.73
C VAL A 313 -22.82 -5.17 -7.69
N ILE A 314 -23.15 -5.42 -6.42
CA ILE A 314 -22.84 -4.51 -5.33
C ILE A 314 -21.33 -4.43 -5.12
N LEU A 315 -20.63 -5.56 -5.13
CA LEU A 315 -19.18 -5.62 -5.01
C LEU A 315 -18.50 -4.83 -6.14
N ILE A 316 -18.96 -4.99 -7.38
CA ILE A 316 -18.45 -4.25 -8.54
C ILE A 316 -18.68 -2.75 -8.34
N GLY A 317 -19.89 -2.35 -7.90
CA GLY A 317 -20.21 -0.96 -7.59
C GLY A 317 -19.29 -0.36 -6.53
N ILE A 318 -19.06 -1.11 -5.44
CA ILE A 318 -18.09 -0.73 -4.38
C ILE A 318 -16.69 -0.53 -4.98
N ASN A 319 -16.21 -1.48 -5.78
CA ASN A 319 -14.88 -1.39 -6.39
C ASN A 319 -14.74 -0.20 -7.34
N ILE A 320 -15.79 0.13 -8.12
CA ILE A 320 -15.79 1.31 -8.99
C ILE A 320 -15.71 2.59 -8.16
N VAL A 321 -16.50 2.71 -7.09
CA VAL A 321 -16.47 3.88 -6.20
C VAL A 321 -15.10 4.02 -5.54
N LEU A 322 -14.54 2.92 -5.04
CA LEU A 322 -13.22 2.90 -4.43
C LEU A 322 -12.12 3.29 -5.43
N LEU A 323 -12.21 2.82 -6.68
CA LEU A 323 -11.28 3.18 -7.74
C LEU A 323 -11.32 4.69 -8.03
N ILE A 324 -12.52 5.27 -8.15
CA ILE A 324 -12.69 6.71 -8.39
C ILE A 324 -12.12 7.52 -7.22
N LEU A 325 -12.42 7.14 -5.98
CA LEU A 325 -11.86 7.79 -4.79
C LEU A 325 -10.33 7.66 -4.75
N GLY A 326 -9.80 6.48 -5.07
CA GLY A 326 -8.37 6.19 -5.05
C GLY A 326 -7.57 6.90 -6.13
N CYS A 327 -8.22 7.32 -7.22
CA CYS A 327 -7.57 8.20 -8.20
C CYS A 327 -7.26 9.60 -7.63
N VAL A 328 -7.93 10.02 -6.55
CA VAL A 328 -7.82 11.40 -6.02
C VAL A 328 -7.23 11.43 -4.61
N LEU A 329 -7.59 10.47 -3.78
CA LEU A 329 -7.19 10.40 -2.37
C LEU A 329 -6.08 9.39 -2.16
N GLU A 330 -5.31 9.58 -1.10
CA GLU A 330 -4.29 8.62 -0.65
C GLU A 330 -4.95 7.35 -0.08
N THR A 331 -4.32 6.20 -0.30
CA THR A 331 -4.80 4.88 0.11
C THR A 331 -5.19 4.80 1.58
N VAL A 332 -4.35 5.32 2.48
CA VAL A 332 -4.63 5.32 3.94
C VAL A 332 -5.92 6.06 4.23
N SER A 333 -6.11 7.24 3.64
CA SER A 333 -7.31 8.06 3.81
C SER A 333 -8.58 7.32 3.36
N ILE A 334 -8.52 6.64 2.21
CA ILE A 334 -9.66 5.89 1.67
C ILE A 334 -10.04 4.74 2.59
N ILE A 335 -9.06 3.94 3.01
CA ILE A 335 -9.30 2.82 3.92
C ILE A 335 -9.96 3.32 5.20
N LEU A 336 -9.41 4.36 5.81
CA LEU A 336 -9.92 4.91 7.06
C LEU A 336 -11.33 5.49 6.94
N ILE A 337 -11.69 6.08 5.79
CA ILE A 337 -13.02 6.65 5.53
C ILE A 337 -14.04 5.55 5.20
N THR A 338 -13.66 4.63 4.31
CA THR A 338 -14.65 3.74 3.68
C THR A 338 -14.81 2.41 4.43
N LEU A 339 -13.74 1.88 5.02
CA LEU A 339 -13.76 0.55 5.62
C LEU A 339 -14.76 0.41 6.79
N PRO A 340 -14.93 1.40 7.70
CA PRO A 340 -15.93 1.32 8.74
C PRO A 340 -17.35 1.15 8.21
N MET A 341 -17.63 1.71 7.01
CA MET A 341 -18.94 1.59 6.34
C MET A 341 -19.05 0.30 5.52
N LEU A 342 -18.00 -0.05 4.79
CA LEU A 342 -18.01 -1.19 3.87
C LEU A 342 -17.94 -2.53 4.59
N TYR A 343 -17.21 -2.60 5.70
CA TYR A 343 -16.99 -3.86 6.41
C TYR A 343 -18.28 -4.55 6.89
N PRO A 344 -19.27 -3.86 7.52
CA PRO A 344 -20.55 -4.46 7.84
C PRO A 344 -21.31 -4.95 6.60
N ILE A 345 -21.26 -4.18 5.49
CA ILE A 345 -21.94 -4.51 4.24
C ILE A 345 -21.35 -5.78 3.63
N ILE A 346 -20.02 -5.87 3.58
CA ILE A 346 -19.29 -7.02 3.05
C ILE A 346 -19.61 -8.31 3.82
N LYS A 347 -19.65 -8.22 5.16
CA LYS A 347 -20.07 -9.35 6.02
C LYS A 347 -21.53 -9.77 5.75
N ALA A 348 -22.43 -8.81 5.62
CA ALA A 348 -23.84 -9.10 5.36
C ALA A 348 -24.07 -9.73 3.97
N LEU A 349 -23.25 -9.37 2.97
CA LEU A 349 -23.25 -10.01 1.65
C LEU A 349 -22.63 -11.41 1.63
N GLY A 350 -22.10 -11.87 2.78
CA GLY A 350 -21.49 -13.21 2.93
C GLY A 350 -20.10 -13.32 2.28
N PHE A 351 -19.39 -12.21 2.09
CA PHE A 351 -18.01 -12.23 1.67
C PHE A 351 -17.05 -12.35 2.88
N ASP A 352 -15.94 -13.03 2.68
CA ASP A 352 -14.87 -13.11 3.68
C ASP A 352 -14.16 -11.76 3.82
N PRO A 353 -14.05 -11.19 5.04
CA PRO A 353 -13.42 -9.88 5.26
C PRO A 353 -11.93 -9.85 4.91
N ILE A 354 -11.19 -10.94 5.14
CA ILE A 354 -9.77 -11.04 4.85
C ILE A 354 -9.57 -11.02 3.33
N TRP A 355 -10.37 -11.78 2.60
CA TRP A 355 -10.39 -11.75 1.13
C TRP A 355 -10.74 -10.36 0.60
N PHE A 356 -11.78 -9.73 1.14
CA PHE A 356 -12.17 -8.38 0.71
C PHE A 356 -11.06 -7.35 0.94
N ASN A 357 -10.32 -7.46 2.05
CA ASN A 357 -9.19 -6.57 2.30
C ASN A 357 -8.12 -6.66 1.19
N VAL A 358 -7.82 -7.86 0.69
CA VAL A 358 -6.89 -8.03 -0.44
C VAL A 358 -7.44 -7.39 -1.72
N VAL A 359 -8.72 -7.62 -2.03
CA VAL A 359 -9.39 -7.00 -3.18
C VAL A 359 -9.35 -5.47 -3.07
N LEU A 360 -9.65 -4.94 -1.88
CA LEU A 360 -9.57 -3.51 -1.58
C LEU A 360 -8.16 -2.96 -1.84
N LEU A 361 -7.13 -3.63 -1.37
CA LEU A 361 -5.74 -3.18 -1.53
C LEU A 361 -5.30 -3.20 -2.99
N ILE A 362 -5.62 -4.24 -3.76
CA ILE A 362 -5.30 -4.28 -5.19
C ILE A 362 -6.07 -3.19 -5.95
N ASN A 363 -7.31 -2.91 -5.55
CA ASN A 363 -8.09 -1.79 -6.10
C ASN A 363 -7.40 -0.45 -5.79
N MET A 364 -6.88 -0.26 -4.57
CA MET A 364 -6.12 0.94 -4.22
C MET A 364 -4.82 1.04 -5.02
N GLU A 365 -4.11 -0.06 -5.23
CA GLU A 365 -2.92 -0.11 -6.09
C GLU A 365 -3.24 0.30 -7.53
N LEU A 366 -4.32 -0.24 -8.08
CA LEU A 366 -4.83 0.11 -9.41
C LEU A 366 -5.12 1.61 -9.51
N ALA A 367 -5.74 2.19 -8.49
CA ALA A 367 -6.06 3.61 -8.45
C ALA A 367 -4.81 4.51 -8.44
N LEU A 368 -3.71 4.07 -7.79
CA LEU A 368 -2.45 4.83 -7.76
C LEU A 368 -1.79 4.99 -9.14
N ILE A 369 -2.10 4.12 -10.08
CA ILE A 369 -1.55 4.16 -11.45
C ILE A 369 -2.61 4.44 -12.52
N THR A 370 -3.82 4.85 -12.11
CA THR A 370 -4.95 5.14 -13.00
C THR A 370 -5.28 6.64 -12.99
N PRO A 371 -5.50 7.28 -14.16
CA PRO A 371 -5.98 8.66 -14.24
C PRO A 371 -7.37 8.83 -13.55
N PRO A 372 -7.75 10.05 -13.07
CA PRO A 372 -7.19 11.37 -13.43
C PRO A 372 -5.94 11.78 -12.64
N VAL A 373 -5.78 11.39 -11.38
CA VAL A 373 -4.58 11.77 -10.63
C VAL A 373 -3.57 10.62 -10.63
N GLY A 374 -3.86 9.50 -9.95
CA GLY A 374 -2.93 8.37 -9.84
C GLY A 374 -1.60 8.79 -9.21
N MET A 375 -1.51 8.79 -7.90
CA MET A 375 -0.38 9.38 -7.16
C MET A 375 0.99 8.91 -7.67
N ASN A 376 1.14 7.62 -7.98
CA ASN A 376 2.41 7.11 -8.51
C ASN A 376 2.77 7.69 -9.87
N LEU A 377 1.79 8.05 -10.72
CA LEU A 377 2.06 8.67 -12.02
C LEU A 377 2.77 10.02 -11.83
N PHE A 378 2.32 10.84 -10.87
CA PHE A 378 2.95 12.12 -10.54
C PHE A 378 4.29 11.95 -9.84
N VAL A 379 4.42 10.95 -8.97
CA VAL A 379 5.69 10.60 -8.33
C VAL A 379 6.74 10.26 -9.40
N ILE A 380 6.38 9.41 -10.37
CA ILE A 380 7.28 9.05 -11.47
C ILE A 380 7.59 10.27 -12.35
N LYS A 381 6.61 11.16 -12.61
CA LYS A 381 6.85 12.41 -13.32
C LYS A 381 7.87 13.29 -12.60
N GLY A 382 7.85 13.33 -11.27
CA GLY A 382 8.80 14.08 -10.44
C GLY A 382 10.23 13.54 -10.47
N ILE A 383 10.41 12.21 -10.68
CA ILE A 383 11.74 11.58 -10.77
C ILE A 383 12.24 11.48 -12.23
N SER A 384 11.36 11.53 -13.21
CA SER A 384 11.67 11.42 -14.63
C SER A 384 11.13 12.65 -15.37
N GLU A 385 11.82 13.77 -15.21
CA GLU A 385 11.41 15.06 -15.79
C GLU A 385 11.25 15.01 -17.31
N ASP A 386 12.10 14.22 -18.00
CA ASP A 386 12.09 14.03 -19.44
C ASP A 386 10.91 13.17 -19.94
N SER A 387 10.21 12.44 -19.08
CA SER A 387 9.07 11.62 -19.47
C SER A 387 7.78 12.44 -19.45
N SER A 388 6.98 12.34 -20.53
CA SER A 388 5.65 12.97 -20.54
C SER A 388 4.69 12.21 -19.62
N ILE A 389 3.68 12.88 -19.07
CA ILE A 389 2.65 12.21 -18.26
C ILE A 389 1.88 11.17 -19.12
N GLN A 390 1.73 11.44 -20.42
CA GLN A 390 1.10 10.52 -21.37
C GLN A 390 1.90 9.22 -21.53
N ASP A 391 3.24 9.30 -21.55
CA ASP A 391 4.10 8.11 -21.61
C ASP A 391 3.98 7.28 -20.33
N ILE A 392 3.89 7.95 -19.17
CA ILE A 392 3.75 7.28 -17.88
C ILE A 392 2.39 6.57 -17.81
N ILE A 393 1.29 7.24 -18.20
CA ILE A 393 -0.04 6.65 -18.25
C ILE A 393 -0.08 5.46 -19.24
N ALA A 394 0.43 5.66 -20.45
CA ALA A 394 0.44 4.61 -21.47
C ALA A 394 1.31 3.41 -21.04
N GLY A 395 2.43 3.68 -20.35
CA GLY A 395 3.31 2.65 -19.81
C GLY A 395 2.70 1.87 -18.64
N SER A 396 1.88 2.52 -17.81
CA SER A 396 1.21 1.89 -16.67
C SER A 396 -0.04 1.12 -17.05
N ALA A 397 -0.69 1.43 -18.17
CA ALA A 397 -1.97 0.85 -18.58
C ALA A 397 -1.96 -0.68 -18.68
N PRO A 398 -0.94 -1.36 -19.25
CA PRO A 398 -0.90 -2.83 -19.28
C PRO A 398 -0.84 -3.44 -17.87
N PHE A 399 -0.12 -2.82 -16.95
CA PHE A 399 -0.02 -3.27 -15.57
C PHE A 399 -1.34 -3.05 -14.82
N ALA A 400 -2.02 -1.93 -15.06
CA ALA A 400 -3.37 -1.68 -14.54
C ALA A 400 -4.36 -2.76 -15.02
N PHE A 401 -4.28 -3.16 -16.30
CA PHE A 401 -5.09 -4.26 -16.83
C PHE A 401 -4.81 -5.59 -16.13
N ILE A 402 -3.54 -5.90 -15.84
CA ILE A 402 -3.17 -7.11 -15.08
C ILE A 402 -3.78 -7.08 -13.68
N MET A 403 -3.79 -5.93 -12.99
CA MET A 403 -4.43 -5.80 -11.68
C MET A 403 -5.94 -6.04 -11.75
N VAL A 404 -6.62 -5.54 -12.78
CA VAL A 404 -8.05 -5.81 -13.00
C VAL A 404 -8.29 -7.31 -13.18
N LEU A 405 -7.43 -7.99 -13.95
CA LEU A 405 -7.51 -9.45 -14.14
C LEU A 405 -7.26 -10.19 -12.81
N GLU A 406 -6.36 -9.70 -11.97
CA GLU A 406 -6.11 -10.31 -10.66
C GLU A 406 -7.29 -10.13 -9.71
N ILE A 407 -7.91 -8.95 -9.66
CA ILE A 407 -9.16 -8.75 -8.91
C ILE A 407 -10.23 -9.73 -9.40
N ALA A 408 -10.41 -9.88 -10.71
CA ALA A 408 -11.33 -10.86 -11.26
C ALA A 408 -10.96 -12.30 -10.84
N LEU A 409 -9.69 -12.67 -10.92
CA LEU A 409 -9.19 -13.98 -10.49
C LEU A 409 -9.50 -14.26 -9.01
N LEU A 410 -9.30 -13.28 -8.13
CA LEU A 410 -9.64 -13.39 -6.71
C LEU A 410 -11.14 -13.52 -6.47
N CYS A 411 -11.98 -12.92 -7.31
CA CYS A 411 -13.43 -13.08 -7.25
C CYS A 411 -13.86 -14.52 -7.61
N PHE A 412 -13.20 -15.14 -8.59
CA PHE A 412 -13.47 -16.54 -8.96
C PHE A 412 -12.83 -17.56 -8.02
N PHE A 413 -11.66 -17.23 -7.47
CA PHE A 413 -10.85 -18.09 -6.61
C PHE A 413 -10.45 -17.42 -5.30
N PRO A 414 -11.41 -17.19 -4.36
CA PRO A 414 -11.14 -16.52 -3.09
C PRO A 414 -10.04 -17.20 -2.25
N GLY A 415 -9.88 -18.53 -2.45
CA GLY A 415 -8.86 -19.33 -1.78
C GLY A 415 -7.43 -18.81 -1.99
N ILE A 416 -7.16 -18.09 -3.07
CA ILE A 416 -5.84 -17.49 -3.31
C ILE A 416 -5.43 -16.54 -2.18
N ALA A 417 -6.38 -15.76 -1.66
CA ALA A 417 -6.14 -14.83 -0.55
C ALA A 417 -6.33 -15.48 0.83
N THR A 418 -7.22 -16.49 0.95
CA THR A 418 -7.62 -17.04 2.25
C THR A 418 -6.92 -18.35 2.61
N TRP A 419 -6.28 -19.02 1.66
CA TRP A 419 -5.61 -20.31 1.87
C TRP A 419 -4.47 -20.21 2.90
N LEU A 420 -3.53 -19.29 2.72
CA LEU A 420 -2.37 -19.15 3.59
C LEU A 420 -2.78 -18.80 5.05
N PRO A 421 -3.71 -17.84 5.29
CA PRO A 421 -4.25 -17.56 6.61
C PRO A 421 -5.00 -18.74 7.26
N SER A 422 -5.51 -19.68 6.47
CA SER A 422 -6.24 -20.85 6.98
C SER A 422 -5.32 -22.01 7.40
N VAL A 423 -4.14 -22.11 6.80
CA VAL A 423 -3.17 -23.20 7.04
C VAL A 423 -2.21 -22.85 8.18
N LEU A 424 -1.77 -21.60 8.25
CA LEU A 424 -0.88 -21.11 9.30
C LEU A 424 -1.76 -20.52 10.42
N LYS A 425 -1.79 -21.19 11.57
CA LYS A 425 -2.59 -20.77 12.75
C LYS A 425 -1.80 -19.84 13.64
#